data_f211ad08fe16a29b87df270f1c9f65a9
#
_entry.id   f211ad08fe16a29b87df270f1c9f65a9
#
_cell.length_a   1.000
_cell.length_b   1.000
_cell.length_c   1.000
_cell.angle_alpha   90.00
_cell.angle_beta   90.00
_cell.angle_gamma   90.00
#
_symmetry.space_group_name_H-M   'P 1'
#
loop_
_entity.id
_entity.type
_entity.pdbx_description
1 polymer ?
#
loop_
_entity_poly.entity_id
_entity_poly.type
_entity_poly.pdbx_seq_one_letter_code
_entity_poly.pdbx_strand_id
1 'polypeptide(L)'
;MTTTETSGLSEVLAEVEFWHSRPITPTRRLSLGGLNLPIDPTPGLGGILLGAIVAAHAGSVHEDLIPDVHRLISQIEQGERIVQPRLRHRFQTDRHGLARSVHRMIGENDSIRFEFSEGGTPLQHVLGAVYVLERLDPSIRKKLAPILLKAMKWRGPLNQTFVAYLAGSNASTIAAMADPRAWALEMLGFPPGTVKPSKREIQVRFR
;
A
#
# COMPACT_ATOMS: atom_id res chain seq x y z
N MET A 1 -12.06 -37.70 17.00
CA MET A 1 -12.51 -36.70 16.03
C MET A 1 -11.51 -35.54 16.07
N THR A 2 -10.52 -35.61 15.21
CA THR A 2 -9.46 -34.60 15.14
C THR A 2 -9.89 -33.56 14.09
N THR A 3 -10.30 -32.42 14.56
CA THR A 3 -10.61 -31.25 13.71
C THR A 3 -9.27 -30.73 13.17
N THR A 4 -8.97 -31.02 11.93
CA THR A 4 -7.83 -30.42 11.22
C THR A 4 -8.23 -28.99 10.90
N GLU A 5 -7.82 -28.04 11.74
CA GLU A 5 -7.86 -26.62 11.39
C GLU A 5 -6.96 -26.43 10.17
N THR A 6 -7.58 -26.14 9.05
CA THR A 6 -6.87 -25.69 7.86
C THR A 6 -6.44 -24.24 8.13
N SER A 7 -5.26 -24.09 8.74
CA SER A 7 -4.59 -22.81 8.88
C SER A 7 -4.38 -22.27 7.46
N GLY A 8 -5.20 -21.34 7.04
CA GLY A 8 -5.00 -20.59 5.80
C GLY A 8 -3.62 -19.93 5.87
N LEU A 9 -2.76 -20.21 4.91
CA LEU A 9 -1.44 -19.61 4.81
C LEU A 9 -1.64 -18.11 4.56
N SER A 10 -1.34 -17.29 5.55
CA SER A 10 -1.25 -15.84 5.36
C SER A 10 0.13 -15.51 4.81
N GLU A 11 0.18 -14.76 3.71
CA GLU A 11 1.41 -14.36 3.04
C GLU A 11 1.55 -12.83 3.04
N VAL A 12 2.76 -12.34 3.33
CA VAL A 12 3.07 -10.91 3.22
C VAL A 12 3.29 -10.57 1.75
N LEU A 13 2.34 -9.89 1.14
CA LEU A 13 2.34 -9.50 -0.28
C LEU A 13 3.15 -8.24 -0.55
N ALA A 14 3.15 -7.30 0.40
CA ALA A 14 3.95 -6.08 0.35
C ALA A 14 4.23 -5.59 1.78
N GLU A 15 5.38 -4.96 1.96
CA GLU A 15 5.78 -4.40 3.26
C GLU A 15 6.57 -3.11 3.05
N VAL A 16 6.35 -2.14 3.94
CA VAL A 16 7.13 -0.90 4.00
C VAL A 16 7.42 -0.51 5.44
N GLU A 17 8.60 0.03 5.65
CA GLU A 17 9.11 0.42 6.94
C GLU A 17 9.39 1.91 6.98
N PHE A 18 8.76 2.61 7.93
CA PHE A 18 8.98 4.02 8.19
C PHE A 18 9.68 4.21 9.53
N TRP A 19 10.58 5.18 9.58
CA TRP A 19 11.26 5.59 10.79
C TRP A 19 10.94 7.06 11.06
N HIS A 20 10.45 7.38 12.24
CA HIS A 20 9.96 8.71 12.58
C HIS A 20 10.38 9.14 13.99
N SER A 21 10.60 10.44 14.16
CA SER A 21 10.84 11.02 15.48
C SER A 21 9.59 10.90 16.35
N ARG A 22 9.80 10.88 17.68
CA ARG A 22 8.68 10.93 18.62
C ARG A 22 7.89 12.23 18.46
N PRO A 23 6.57 12.25 18.72
CA PRO A 23 5.70 13.42 18.52
C PRO A 23 6.13 14.67 19.27
N ILE A 24 6.77 14.49 20.44
CA ILE A 24 7.23 15.58 21.33
C ILE A 24 8.51 16.27 20.86
N THR A 25 9.16 15.78 19.79
CA THR A 25 10.41 16.33 19.32
C THR A 25 10.15 17.59 18.49
N PRO A 26 10.80 18.75 18.78
CA PRO A 26 10.58 20.00 18.05
C PRO A 26 10.92 19.90 16.56
N THR A 27 12.03 19.22 16.25
CA THR A 27 12.44 18.93 14.87
C THR A 27 12.02 17.53 14.51
N ARG A 28 10.98 17.42 13.73
CA ARG A 28 10.44 16.14 13.29
C ARG A 28 11.27 15.57 12.15
N ARG A 29 11.67 14.32 12.28
CA ARG A 29 12.50 13.61 11.30
C ARG A 29 11.76 12.40 10.79
N LEU A 30 11.99 12.07 9.52
CA LEU A 30 11.45 10.92 8.82
C LEU A 30 12.54 10.23 8.02
N SER A 31 12.55 8.89 8.03
CA SER A 31 13.43 8.07 7.20
C SER A 31 12.68 6.83 6.73
N LEU A 32 13.16 6.23 5.67
CA LEU A 32 12.63 4.98 5.14
C LEU A 32 13.50 3.80 5.55
N GLY A 33 12.86 2.68 5.86
CA GLY A 33 13.49 1.41 6.15
C GLY A 33 13.50 0.45 4.97
N GLY A 34 13.20 -0.81 5.27
CA GLY A 34 13.02 -1.84 4.28
C GLY A 34 11.82 -1.58 3.38
N LEU A 35 11.97 -1.87 2.11
CA LEU A 35 10.91 -1.79 1.11
C LEU A 35 10.79 -3.13 0.41
N ASN A 36 9.66 -3.79 0.55
CA ASN A 36 9.22 -4.91 -0.28
C ASN A 36 7.92 -4.48 -0.97
N LEU A 37 8.06 -3.76 -2.07
CA LEU A 37 6.97 -3.13 -2.79
C LEU A 37 6.96 -3.59 -4.25
N PRO A 38 6.22 -4.66 -4.57
CA PRO A 38 5.96 -5.03 -5.97
C PRO A 38 5.10 -3.96 -6.62
N ILE A 39 5.68 -3.16 -7.51
CA ILE A 39 5.01 -1.99 -8.13
C ILE A 39 4.74 -2.22 -9.62
N ASP A 40 5.39 -3.16 -10.25
CA ASP A 40 5.22 -3.47 -11.67
C ASP A 40 4.28 -4.69 -11.85
N PRO A 41 3.23 -4.58 -12.68
CA PRO A 41 2.72 -3.38 -13.36
C PRO A 41 2.05 -2.40 -12.38
N THR A 42 2.30 -1.10 -12.60
CA THR A 42 1.78 -0.05 -11.70
C THR A 42 0.24 -0.04 -11.65
N PRO A 43 -0.39 0.05 -10.43
CA PRO A 43 0.22 0.38 -9.16
C PRO A 43 0.90 -0.80 -8.45
N GLY A 44 0.70 -2.05 -8.87
CA GLY A 44 1.15 -3.23 -8.15
C GLY A 44 0.63 -3.30 -6.71
N LEU A 45 0.97 -4.37 -6.02
CA LEU A 45 0.60 -4.54 -4.61
C LEU A 45 1.25 -3.47 -3.72
N GLY A 46 2.49 -3.08 -4.06
CA GLY A 46 3.21 -2.02 -3.35
C GLY A 46 2.53 -0.66 -3.45
N GLY A 47 2.06 -0.26 -4.63
CA GLY A 47 1.33 1.00 -4.81
C GLY A 47 -0.03 0.98 -4.10
N ILE A 48 -0.71 -0.17 -4.07
CA ILE A 48 -1.94 -0.34 -3.30
C ILE A 48 -1.67 -0.21 -1.79
N LEU A 49 -0.58 -0.81 -1.28
CA LEU A 49 -0.20 -0.66 0.14
C LEU A 49 0.10 0.81 0.48
N LEU A 50 0.88 1.52 -0.34
CA LEU A 50 1.15 2.96 -0.11
C LEU A 50 -0.14 3.78 -0.11
N GLY A 51 -1.05 3.51 -1.05
CA GLY A 51 -2.37 4.12 -1.10
C GLY A 51 -3.22 3.80 0.14
N ALA A 52 -3.17 2.57 0.64
CA ALA A 52 -3.89 2.15 1.84
C ALA A 52 -3.39 2.89 3.09
N ILE A 53 -2.07 3.07 3.24
CA ILE A 53 -1.49 3.86 4.33
C ILE A 53 -1.99 5.30 4.26
N VAL A 54 -1.96 5.91 3.08
CA VAL A 54 -2.46 7.28 2.88
C VAL A 54 -3.96 7.36 3.21
N ALA A 55 -4.79 6.45 2.70
CA ALA A 55 -6.22 6.45 2.95
C ALA A 55 -6.58 6.27 4.43
N ALA A 56 -5.83 5.37 5.14
CA ALA A 56 -6.04 5.12 6.56
C ALA A 56 -5.76 6.35 7.44
N HIS A 57 -4.78 7.16 7.06
CA HIS A 57 -4.26 8.23 7.93
C HIS A 57 -4.63 9.64 7.47
N ALA A 58 -4.92 9.87 6.18
CA ALA A 58 -5.17 11.22 5.65
C ALA A 58 -6.37 11.92 6.31
N GLY A 59 -7.41 11.16 6.67
CA GLY A 59 -8.58 11.73 7.36
C GLY A 59 -8.31 12.28 8.77
N SER A 60 -7.19 11.86 9.39
CA SER A 60 -6.75 12.33 10.71
C SER A 60 -5.62 13.36 10.64
N VAL A 61 -5.20 13.76 9.45
CA VAL A 61 -4.27 14.89 9.24
C VAL A 61 -5.07 16.18 9.34
N HIS A 62 -4.48 17.19 10.03
CA HIS A 62 -5.11 18.49 10.15
C HIS A 62 -5.39 19.09 8.77
N GLU A 63 -6.58 19.63 8.56
CA GLU A 63 -7.05 20.09 7.24
C GLU A 63 -6.14 21.14 6.59
N ASP A 64 -5.57 22.04 7.37
CA ASP A 64 -4.63 23.08 6.89
C ASP A 64 -3.34 22.50 6.28
N LEU A 65 -2.99 21.25 6.61
CA LEU A 65 -1.79 20.58 6.09
C LEU A 65 -2.05 19.79 4.80
N ILE A 66 -3.30 19.49 4.49
CA ILE A 66 -3.67 18.71 3.29
C ILE A 66 -3.18 19.38 1.99
N PRO A 67 -3.34 20.70 1.77
CA PRO A 67 -2.80 21.37 0.59
C PRO A 67 -1.27 21.25 0.48
N ASP A 68 -0.55 21.29 1.59
CA ASP A 68 0.89 21.15 1.60
C ASP A 68 1.34 19.71 1.29
N VAL A 69 0.58 18.70 1.74
CA VAL A 69 0.80 17.30 1.34
C VAL A 69 0.57 17.11 -0.16
N HIS A 70 -0.50 17.67 -0.71
CA HIS A 70 -0.76 17.63 -2.15
C HIS A 70 0.38 18.27 -2.95
N ARG A 71 0.85 19.45 -2.51
CA ARG A 71 1.99 20.12 -3.14
C ARG A 71 3.25 19.29 -3.10
N LEU A 72 3.54 18.66 -1.95
CA LEU A 72 4.70 17.78 -1.80
C LEU A 72 4.64 16.59 -2.78
N ILE A 73 3.48 15.93 -2.90
CA ILE A 73 3.30 14.84 -3.86
C ILE A 73 3.59 15.32 -5.28
N SER A 74 3.05 16.48 -5.68
CA SER A 74 3.27 17.04 -7.03
C SER A 74 4.74 17.43 -7.25
N GLN A 75 5.42 18.01 -6.27
CA GLN A 75 6.85 18.33 -6.35
C GLN A 75 7.70 17.08 -6.55
N ILE A 76 7.42 16.02 -5.79
CA ILE A 76 8.13 14.74 -5.93
C ILE A 76 7.84 14.11 -7.29
N GLU A 77 6.58 14.13 -7.75
CA GLU A 77 6.18 13.63 -9.06
C GLU A 77 7.00 14.28 -10.20
N GLN A 78 7.17 15.61 -10.12
CA GLN A 78 7.90 16.41 -11.11
C GLN A 78 9.42 16.31 -10.96
N GLY A 79 9.91 15.70 -9.88
CA GLY A 79 11.34 15.62 -9.58
C GLY A 79 11.94 16.96 -9.13
N GLU A 80 11.10 17.85 -8.60
CA GLU A 80 11.55 19.12 -8.07
C GLU A 80 12.36 18.95 -6.79
N ARG A 81 13.35 19.84 -6.60
CA ARG A 81 14.13 19.87 -5.36
C ARG A 81 13.27 20.33 -4.19
N ILE A 82 13.05 19.46 -3.22
CA ILE A 82 12.37 19.79 -1.97
C ILE A 82 13.38 20.43 -1.02
N VAL A 83 13.33 21.73 -0.84
CA VAL A 83 14.29 22.49 -0.02
C VAL A 83 13.97 22.33 1.47
N GLN A 84 12.72 22.47 1.87
CA GLN A 84 12.19 22.10 3.21
C GLN A 84 10.69 21.91 3.13
N PRO A 85 10.16 20.80 3.64
CA PRO A 85 8.71 20.64 3.69
C PRO A 85 8.14 21.61 4.74
N ARG A 86 7.18 22.46 4.36
CA ARG A 86 6.37 23.28 5.26
C ARG A 86 5.72 22.47 6.39
N LEU A 87 5.62 21.19 6.16
CA LEU A 87 5.10 20.17 7.06
C LEU A 87 6.01 19.89 8.28
N ARG A 88 7.11 20.64 8.42
CA ARG A 88 8.07 20.56 9.54
C ARG A 88 8.66 19.15 9.76
N HIS A 89 8.74 18.32 8.72
CA HIS A 89 9.37 17.01 8.76
C HIS A 89 10.59 17.02 7.84
N ARG A 90 11.76 16.73 8.41
CA ARG A 90 12.99 16.56 7.63
C ARG A 90 13.12 15.10 7.22
N PHE A 91 13.13 14.85 5.92
CA PHE A 91 13.47 13.55 5.38
C PHE A 91 15.00 13.34 5.41
N GLN A 92 15.44 12.18 5.87
CA GLN A 92 16.86 11.85 6.03
C GLN A 92 17.11 10.35 5.84
N THR A 93 18.36 9.97 5.64
CA THR A 93 18.78 8.56 5.51
C THR A 93 19.10 7.91 6.85
N ASP A 94 19.62 8.70 7.80
CA ASP A 94 19.94 8.23 9.14
C ASP A 94 18.68 7.92 9.95
N ARG A 95 18.72 6.83 10.70
CA ARG A 95 17.59 6.33 11.52
C ARG A 95 17.86 6.42 13.02
N HIS A 96 19.04 6.91 13.42
CA HIS A 96 19.42 6.97 14.82
C HIS A 96 18.43 7.80 15.65
N GLY A 97 17.93 7.22 16.74
CA GLY A 97 16.94 7.86 17.63
C GLY A 97 15.55 8.01 17.04
N LEU A 98 15.23 7.31 15.94
CA LEU A 98 13.89 7.23 15.38
C LEU A 98 13.16 5.97 15.83
N ALA A 99 11.84 6.05 15.93
CA ALA A 99 10.97 4.92 16.16
C ALA A 99 10.59 4.27 14.82
N ARG A 100 10.40 2.95 14.84
CA ARG A 100 10.07 2.14 13.67
C ARG A 100 8.56 1.89 13.59
N SER A 101 8.00 2.03 12.41
CA SER A 101 6.64 1.58 12.05
C SER A 101 6.71 0.69 10.83
N VAL A 102 5.97 -0.41 10.85
CA VAL A 102 5.90 -1.36 9.73
C VAL A 102 4.46 -1.46 9.26
N HIS A 103 4.27 -1.37 7.96
CA HIS A 103 2.96 -1.51 7.32
C HIS A 103 3.00 -2.66 6.33
N ARG A 104 1.96 -3.49 6.33
CA ARG A 104 1.89 -4.71 5.51
C ARG A 104 0.59 -4.81 4.76
N MET A 105 0.67 -5.40 3.61
CA MET A 105 -0.45 -6.01 2.91
C MET A 105 -0.29 -7.51 3.00
N ILE A 106 -1.33 -8.18 3.48
CA ILE A 106 -1.34 -9.62 3.71
C ILE A 106 -2.42 -10.24 2.84
N GLY A 107 -2.05 -11.27 2.09
CA GLY A 107 -2.97 -12.15 1.41
C GLY A 107 -3.45 -13.22 2.38
N GLU A 108 -4.75 -13.40 2.48
CA GLU A 108 -5.39 -14.37 3.36
C GLU A 108 -6.54 -15.04 2.61
N ASN A 109 -6.29 -16.25 2.13
CA ASN A 109 -7.18 -16.97 1.20
C ASN A 109 -7.51 -16.09 -0.03
N ASP A 110 -8.77 -15.72 -0.24
CA ASP A 110 -9.25 -14.91 -1.39
C ASP A 110 -9.36 -13.41 -1.05
N SER A 111 -8.77 -12.97 0.06
CA SER A 111 -8.89 -11.60 0.54
C SER A 111 -7.53 -10.94 0.80
N ILE A 112 -7.54 -9.61 0.78
CA ILE A 112 -6.39 -8.79 1.16
C ILE A 112 -6.73 -8.09 2.46
N ARG A 113 -5.78 -8.13 3.39
CA ARG A 113 -5.84 -7.43 4.66
C ARG A 113 -4.66 -6.47 4.79
N PHE A 114 -4.89 -5.32 5.40
CA PHE A 114 -3.85 -4.34 5.69
C PHE A 114 -3.56 -4.32 7.19
N GLU A 115 -2.28 -4.32 7.54
CA GLU A 115 -1.80 -4.13 8.90
C GLU A 115 -0.99 -2.85 8.99
N PHE A 116 -1.36 -1.98 9.91
CA PHE A 116 -0.65 -0.71 10.14
C PHE A 116 -0.11 -0.66 11.57
N SER A 117 1.13 -0.19 11.71
CA SER A 117 1.68 0.11 13.03
C SER A 117 0.94 1.27 13.67
N GLU A 118 0.70 1.17 14.98
CA GLU A 118 0.05 2.21 15.78
C GLU A 118 0.99 3.36 16.17
N GLY A 119 2.31 3.20 16.01
CA GLY A 119 3.30 4.22 16.37
C GLY A 119 3.36 5.38 15.39
N GLY A 120 3.67 6.57 15.85
CA GLY A 120 3.78 7.78 15.04
C GLY A 120 2.50 8.60 14.96
N THR A 121 2.54 9.68 14.19
CA THR A 121 1.36 10.52 13.92
C THR A 121 0.78 10.20 12.53
N PRO A 122 -0.52 10.47 12.30
CA PRO A 122 -1.12 10.28 10.97
C PRO A 122 -0.33 10.97 9.86
N LEU A 123 0.14 12.19 10.09
CA LEU A 123 0.96 12.91 9.12
C LEU A 123 2.28 12.19 8.83
N GLN A 124 2.93 11.58 9.83
CA GLN A 124 4.19 10.85 9.61
C GLN A 124 3.99 9.62 8.73
N HIS A 125 2.88 8.91 8.85
CA HIS A 125 2.55 7.78 7.99
C HIS A 125 2.26 8.22 6.55
N VAL A 126 1.48 9.29 6.38
CA VAL A 126 1.20 9.87 5.05
C VAL A 126 2.50 10.33 4.39
N LEU A 127 3.34 11.07 5.12
CA LEU A 127 4.63 11.54 4.59
C LEU A 127 5.59 10.39 4.30
N GLY A 128 5.60 9.34 5.11
CA GLY A 128 6.39 8.13 4.85
C GLY A 128 6.03 7.53 3.49
N ALA A 129 4.75 7.33 3.22
CA ALA A 129 4.27 6.82 1.93
C ALA A 129 4.62 7.76 0.76
N VAL A 130 4.51 9.09 0.96
CA VAL A 130 4.86 10.09 -0.05
C VAL A 130 6.36 10.08 -0.36
N TYR A 131 7.23 10.02 0.66
CA TYR A 131 8.69 9.99 0.45
C TYR A 131 9.19 8.70 -0.17
N VAL A 132 8.43 7.59 -0.16
CA VAL A 132 8.78 6.41 -0.96
C VAL A 132 8.88 6.77 -2.44
N LEU A 133 8.04 7.68 -2.93
CA LEU A 133 8.07 8.11 -4.33
C LEU A 133 9.45 8.65 -4.76
N GLU A 134 10.19 9.32 -3.86
CA GLU A 134 11.52 9.83 -4.18
C GLU A 134 12.55 8.74 -4.51
N ARG A 135 12.32 7.51 -3.99
CA ARG A 135 13.21 6.36 -4.23
C ARG A 135 12.86 5.55 -5.46
N LEU A 136 11.77 5.91 -6.14
CA LEU A 136 11.29 5.21 -7.32
C LEU A 136 11.79 5.87 -8.61
N ASP A 137 11.86 5.08 -9.67
CA ASP A 137 12.14 5.61 -11.01
C ASP A 137 11.12 6.69 -11.41
N PRO A 138 11.53 7.74 -12.14
CA PRO A 138 10.66 8.84 -12.53
C PRO A 138 9.38 8.39 -13.25
N SER A 139 9.46 7.34 -14.07
CA SER A 139 8.31 6.78 -14.79
C SER A 139 7.28 6.14 -13.85
N ILE A 140 7.75 5.42 -12.83
CA ILE A 140 6.89 4.80 -11.81
C ILE A 140 6.31 5.89 -10.90
N ARG A 141 7.13 6.85 -10.50
CA ARG A 141 6.74 7.99 -9.65
C ARG A 141 5.55 8.75 -10.24
N LYS A 142 5.63 9.10 -11.54
CA LYS A 142 4.54 9.77 -12.27
C LYS A 142 3.24 8.98 -12.31
N LYS A 143 3.30 7.65 -12.28
CA LYS A 143 2.12 6.80 -12.25
C LYS A 143 1.55 6.61 -10.83
N LEU A 144 2.40 6.62 -9.80
CA LEU A 144 1.97 6.41 -8.42
C LEU A 144 1.50 7.68 -7.72
N ALA A 145 2.05 8.84 -8.03
CA ALA A 145 1.66 10.10 -7.41
C ALA A 145 0.14 10.37 -7.52
N PRO A 146 -0.50 10.22 -8.70
CA PRO A 146 -1.96 10.34 -8.82
C PRO A 146 -2.73 9.32 -7.97
N ILE A 147 -2.18 8.12 -7.75
CA ILE A 147 -2.80 7.10 -6.91
C ILE A 147 -2.82 7.51 -5.44
N LEU A 148 -1.71 8.10 -4.94
CA LEU A 148 -1.68 8.63 -3.57
C LEU A 148 -2.66 9.80 -3.41
N LEU A 149 -2.74 10.71 -4.38
CA LEU A 149 -3.72 11.80 -4.38
C LEU A 149 -5.17 11.28 -4.39
N LYS A 150 -5.41 10.20 -5.13
CA LYS A 150 -6.71 9.53 -5.17
C LYS A 150 -7.03 8.87 -3.82
N ALA A 151 -6.04 8.21 -3.20
CA ALA A 151 -6.18 7.58 -1.90
C ALA A 151 -6.50 8.57 -0.78
N MET A 152 -5.96 9.80 -0.82
CA MET A 152 -6.27 10.86 0.14
C MET A 152 -7.76 11.22 0.20
N LYS A 153 -8.50 10.96 -0.86
CA LYS A 153 -9.95 11.24 -0.96
C LYS A 153 -10.84 10.09 -0.49
N TRP A 154 -10.26 8.91 -0.27
CA TRP A 154 -11.02 7.74 0.15
C TRP A 154 -11.57 7.89 1.57
N ARG A 155 -12.82 7.45 1.79
CA ARG A 155 -13.51 7.52 3.09
C ARG A 155 -14.26 6.23 3.45
N GLY A 156 -14.01 5.16 2.69
CA GLY A 156 -14.61 3.85 2.91
C GLY A 156 -13.68 2.86 3.63
N PRO A 157 -14.10 1.63 3.85
CA PRO A 157 -13.27 0.57 4.38
C PRO A 157 -12.16 0.19 3.38
N LEU A 158 -11.01 -0.25 3.91
CA LEU A 158 -9.87 -0.71 3.11
C LEU A 158 -10.05 -2.20 2.77
N ASN A 159 -10.90 -2.46 1.81
CA ASN A 159 -11.25 -3.79 1.34
C ASN A 159 -11.05 -3.93 -0.17
N GLN A 160 -11.58 -4.98 -0.77
CA GLN A 160 -11.46 -5.23 -2.21
C GLN A 160 -12.00 -4.07 -3.07
N THR A 161 -13.04 -3.36 -2.60
CA THR A 161 -13.56 -2.16 -3.31
C THR A 161 -12.54 -1.04 -3.35
N PHE A 162 -11.79 -0.84 -2.26
CA PHE A 162 -10.68 0.12 -2.22
C PHE A 162 -9.57 -0.28 -3.19
N VAL A 163 -9.20 -1.57 -3.22
CA VAL A 163 -8.18 -2.08 -4.14
C VAL A 163 -8.59 -1.82 -5.59
N ALA A 164 -9.82 -2.17 -5.95
CA ALA A 164 -10.37 -1.91 -7.30
C ALA A 164 -10.42 -0.40 -7.62
N TYR A 165 -10.79 0.42 -6.64
CA TYR A 165 -10.79 1.87 -6.79
C TYR A 165 -9.41 2.42 -7.14
N LEU A 166 -8.34 1.99 -6.46
CA LEU A 166 -6.98 2.45 -6.75
C LEU A 166 -6.43 1.84 -8.04
N ALA A 167 -6.62 0.55 -8.23
CA ALA A 167 -6.09 -0.20 -9.37
C ALA A 167 -6.72 0.24 -10.71
N GLY A 168 -7.98 0.67 -10.69
CA GLY A 168 -8.68 1.09 -11.91
C GLY A 168 -8.70 -0.01 -12.97
N SER A 169 -8.20 0.27 -14.18
CA SER A 169 -8.11 -0.71 -15.27
C SER A 169 -7.19 -1.91 -14.97
N ASN A 170 -6.32 -1.81 -13.98
CA ASN A 170 -5.39 -2.88 -13.59
C ASN A 170 -5.95 -3.77 -12.47
N ALA A 171 -7.22 -3.64 -12.10
CA ALA A 171 -7.82 -4.39 -11.00
C ALA A 171 -7.69 -5.91 -11.16
N SER A 172 -7.89 -6.43 -12.37
CA SER A 172 -7.73 -7.86 -12.68
C SER A 172 -6.28 -8.33 -12.49
N THR A 173 -5.31 -7.54 -12.94
CA THR A 173 -3.88 -7.85 -12.77
C THR A 173 -3.48 -7.84 -11.29
N ILE A 174 -3.99 -6.88 -10.52
CA ILE A 174 -3.75 -6.81 -9.07
C ILE A 174 -4.35 -8.02 -8.36
N ALA A 175 -5.55 -8.44 -8.71
CA ALA A 175 -6.18 -9.65 -8.18
C ALA A 175 -5.34 -10.90 -8.50
N ALA A 176 -4.83 -11.01 -9.73
CA ALA A 176 -3.94 -12.12 -10.13
C ALA A 176 -2.62 -12.14 -9.35
N MET A 177 -2.06 -10.98 -8.99
CA MET A 177 -0.85 -10.88 -8.19
C MET A 177 -1.10 -11.23 -6.71
N ALA A 178 -2.29 -10.89 -6.19
CA ALA A 178 -2.65 -11.17 -4.81
C ALA A 178 -2.97 -12.65 -4.55
N ASP A 179 -3.71 -13.27 -5.47
CA ASP A 179 -4.00 -14.70 -5.47
C ASP A 179 -4.05 -15.23 -6.92
N PRO A 180 -2.90 -15.64 -7.48
CA PRO A 180 -2.83 -16.15 -8.85
C PRO A 180 -3.71 -17.36 -9.10
N ARG A 181 -3.93 -18.17 -8.07
CA ARG A 181 -4.73 -19.39 -8.18
C ARG A 181 -6.22 -19.10 -8.19
N ALA A 182 -6.70 -18.29 -7.26
CA ALA A 182 -8.11 -17.87 -7.23
C ALA A 182 -8.48 -17.15 -8.52
N TRP A 183 -7.62 -16.20 -8.96
CA TRP A 183 -7.80 -15.51 -10.23
C TRP A 183 -7.88 -16.47 -11.43
N ALA A 184 -6.99 -17.45 -11.52
CA ALA A 184 -7.00 -18.42 -12.61
C ALA A 184 -8.27 -19.29 -12.60
N LEU A 185 -8.78 -19.68 -11.42
CA LEU A 185 -10.02 -20.42 -11.28
C LEU A 185 -11.24 -19.59 -11.70
N GLU A 186 -11.29 -18.32 -11.31
CA GLU A 186 -12.34 -17.40 -11.76
C GLU A 186 -12.33 -17.20 -13.27
N MET A 187 -11.16 -17.04 -13.88
CA MET A 187 -11.01 -16.95 -15.35
C MET A 187 -11.47 -18.22 -16.06
N LEU A 188 -11.38 -19.38 -15.41
CA LEU A 188 -11.94 -20.65 -15.89
C LEU A 188 -13.44 -20.79 -15.57
N GLY A 189 -14.08 -19.76 -14.99
CA GLY A 189 -15.50 -19.73 -14.67
C GLY A 189 -15.90 -20.57 -13.46
N PHE A 190 -14.96 -20.86 -12.55
CA PHE A 190 -15.29 -21.45 -11.24
C PHE A 190 -15.90 -20.38 -10.32
N PRO A 191 -16.82 -20.77 -9.41
CA PRO A 191 -17.34 -19.85 -8.40
C PRO A 191 -16.22 -19.30 -7.50
N PRO A 192 -16.31 -18.04 -7.04
CA PRO A 192 -15.39 -17.49 -6.03
C PRO A 192 -15.31 -18.40 -4.80
N GLY A 193 -14.11 -18.56 -4.25
CA GLY A 193 -13.87 -19.44 -3.09
C GLY A 193 -13.69 -20.93 -3.43
N THR A 194 -13.59 -21.31 -4.70
CA THR A 194 -13.29 -22.69 -5.10
C THR A 194 -11.83 -23.04 -4.74
N VAL A 195 -11.63 -23.86 -3.71
CA VAL A 195 -10.28 -24.16 -3.19
C VAL A 195 -9.57 -25.27 -3.96
N LYS A 196 -10.28 -26.35 -4.34
CA LYS A 196 -9.70 -27.50 -5.06
C LYS A 196 -10.71 -28.11 -6.05
N PRO A 197 -10.85 -27.56 -7.25
CA PRO A 197 -11.63 -28.24 -8.29
C PRO A 197 -10.95 -29.56 -8.68
N SER A 198 -11.75 -30.55 -9.04
CA SER A 198 -11.23 -31.83 -9.53
C SER A 198 -10.57 -31.64 -10.92
N LYS A 199 -9.62 -32.52 -11.24
CA LYS A 199 -8.95 -32.52 -12.53
C LYS A 199 -9.93 -32.59 -13.72
N ARG A 200 -11.05 -33.32 -13.54
CA ARG A 200 -12.11 -33.46 -14.53
C ARG A 200 -12.89 -32.15 -14.73
N GLU A 201 -13.20 -31.42 -13.66
CA GLU A 201 -13.89 -30.12 -13.74
C GLU A 201 -13.04 -29.07 -14.45
N ILE A 202 -11.72 -29.06 -14.18
CA ILE A 202 -10.79 -28.18 -14.87
C ILE A 202 -10.74 -28.51 -16.36
N GLN A 203 -10.64 -29.79 -16.74
CA GLN A 203 -10.58 -30.21 -18.14
C GLN A 203 -11.84 -29.89 -18.94
N VAL A 204 -13.02 -29.96 -18.30
CA VAL A 204 -14.30 -29.64 -18.94
C VAL A 204 -14.42 -28.14 -19.26
N ARG A 205 -13.84 -27.26 -18.40
CA ARG A 205 -13.90 -25.79 -18.58
C ARG A 205 -12.79 -25.24 -19.46
N PHE A 206 -11.76 -26.04 -19.73
CA PHE A 206 -10.64 -25.66 -20.59
C PHE A 206 -10.92 -25.94 -22.10
N ARG A 207 -12.06 -26.53 -22.43
CA ARG A 207 -12.51 -26.77 -23.80
C ARG A 207 -13.51 -25.70 -24.25
#